data_a9731edd888b40260bd4914446d54772
#
_entry.id   a9731edd888b40260bd4914446d54772
#
_cell.length_a   1.000
_cell.length_b   1.000
_cell.length_c   1.000
_cell.angle_alpha   90.00
_cell.angle_beta   90.00
_cell.angle_gamma   90.00
#
_symmetry.space_group_name_H-M   'P 1'
#
loop_
_entity.id
_entity.type
_entity.pdbx_description
1 polymer ?
#
loop_
_entity_poly.entity_id
_entity_poly.type
_entity_poly.pdbx_seq_one_letter_code
_entity_poly.pdbx_strand_id
1 'polypeptide(L)'
;MKVGVIGSGGRENAICHSLKKSTKIDKIFCFPGNAGTASIAENIEFDLSDFENFKKFILKNQIDLIVVGPEKPLVDGIVDYLEKFDIKVFGPNKISSQLEGSKIFTKKICEKFNIPTAKFGIFENKKEAKKFLQISNFPIVIKADNLASGKGVYICNNFEESNIAIDEIFNGKFGKANNLLIEEFLEGEEMSYFIISDGKTIKNFGTAQDHKRVLEGDKGKNTGGMGAYSPSRLISNELEEKIINKIIEPTLKGLNEINTSFKGFLYAGLMIVNNEPYLIEYNVRMGDPECQTILPKLKTDLIDILIACCEEKLDDINIQWLDKKSLCVVLCSKGYPDKFLKNIEIRNLNQIKISDTNFLFHAGTVKKNNEVYAVGGRVLNFVSISDNFADSKKEILDNIERLNWSGGFYRKDIGYKVIK
;
A
#
# COMPACT_ATOMS: atom_id res chain seq x y z
N MET A 1 12.19 -3.92 -23.77
CA MET A 1 11.94 -4.86 -22.65
C MET A 1 10.46 -5.18 -22.52
N LYS A 2 10.15 -6.40 -22.05
CA LYS A 2 8.80 -6.78 -21.65
C LYS A 2 8.69 -6.87 -20.14
N VAL A 3 7.71 -6.21 -19.55
CA VAL A 3 7.55 -6.14 -18.09
C VAL A 3 6.19 -6.73 -17.70
N GLY A 4 6.17 -7.56 -16.65
CA GLY A 4 4.96 -8.07 -16.05
C GLY A 4 4.66 -7.38 -14.73
N VAL A 5 3.44 -6.89 -14.53
CA VAL A 5 2.99 -6.28 -13.26
C VAL A 5 1.91 -7.17 -12.66
N ILE A 6 2.14 -7.66 -11.44
CA ILE A 6 1.16 -8.47 -10.71
C ILE A 6 0.24 -7.56 -9.92
N GLY A 7 -1.08 -7.75 -10.07
CA GLY A 7 -2.14 -7.10 -9.32
C GLY A 7 -3.18 -6.41 -10.19
N SER A 8 -4.21 -5.85 -9.56
CA SER A 8 -5.38 -5.26 -10.24
C SER A 8 -5.88 -3.96 -9.60
N GLY A 9 -5.16 -3.42 -8.61
CA GLY A 9 -5.54 -2.22 -7.89
C GLY A 9 -5.17 -0.91 -8.59
N GLY A 10 -5.48 0.19 -7.94
CA GLY A 10 -5.07 1.52 -8.38
C GLY A 10 -3.56 1.69 -8.37
N ARG A 11 -2.88 1.06 -7.41
CA ARG A 11 -1.43 0.97 -7.33
C ARG A 11 -0.82 0.36 -8.58
N GLU A 12 -1.31 -0.81 -9.03
CA GLU A 12 -0.79 -1.46 -10.23
C GLU A 12 -1.07 -0.65 -11.49
N ASN A 13 -2.23 0.02 -11.56
CA ASN A 13 -2.50 0.93 -12.67
C ASN A 13 -1.53 2.13 -12.69
N ALA A 14 -1.20 2.69 -11.53
CA ALA A 14 -0.21 3.78 -11.44
C ALA A 14 1.21 3.29 -11.80
N ILE A 15 1.59 2.08 -11.39
CA ILE A 15 2.87 1.45 -11.77
C ILE A 15 2.92 1.25 -13.30
N CYS A 16 1.90 0.62 -13.90
CA CYS A 16 1.83 0.42 -15.35
C CYS A 16 1.89 1.76 -16.12
N HIS A 17 1.20 2.79 -15.60
CA HIS A 17 1.24 4.13 -16.19
C HIS A 17 2.65 4.76 -16.13
N SER A 18 3.35 4.61 -15.01
CA SER A 18 4.72 5.10 -14.85
C SER A 18 5.69 4.35 -15.77
N LEU A 19 5.57 3.02 -15.85
CA LEU A 19 6.37 2.18 -16.74
C LEU A 19 6.12 2.49 -18.23
N LYS A 20 4.89 2.81 -18.60
CA LYS A 20 4.52 3.14 -20.00
C LYS A 20 5.21 4.41 -20.53
N LYS A 21 5.68 5.30 -19.65
CA LYS A 21 6.43 6.50 -20.04
C LYS A 21 7.84 6.18 -20.53
N SER A 22 8.38 5.01 -20.19
CA SER A 22 9.73 4.61 -20.57
C SER A 22 9.81 4.20 -22.04
N THR A 23 10.82 4.71 -22.75
CA THR A 23 11.17 4.28 -24.10
C THR A 23 11.86 2.91 -24.15
N LYS A 24 12.25 2.36 -23.00
CA LYS A 24 12.92 1.05 -22.86
C LYS A 24 11.94 -0.11 -22.82
N ILE A 25 10.65 0.17 -22.65
CA ILE A 25 9.60 -0.84 -22.50
C ILE A 25 8.80 -0.98 -23.79
N ASP A 26 8.87 -2.15 -24.40
CA ASP A 26 8.13 -2.49 -25.61
C ASP A 26 6.72 -2.96 -25.26
N LYS A 27 6.57 -3.72 -24.17
CA LYS A 27 5.29 -4.32 -23.78
C LYS A 27 5.17 -4.47 -22.26
N ILE A 28 3.97 -4.18 -21.75
CA ILE A 28 3.58 -4.42 -20.37
C ILE A 28 2.48 -5.49 -20.34
N PHE A 29 2.63 -6.49 -19.49
CA PHE A 29 1.60 -7.44 -19.11
C PHE A 29 1.10 -7.09 -17.70
N CYS A 30 -0.18 -7.30 -17.42
CA CYS A 30 -0.74 -7.09 -16.09
C CYS A 30 -1.56 -8.31 -15.65
N PHE A 31 -1.34 -8.81 -14.44
CA PHE A 31 -1.91 -10.07 -13.95
C PHE A 31 -2.74 -9.83 -12.67
N PRO A 32 -4.08 -9.80 -12.70
CA PRO A 32 -4.94 -9.83 -13.88
C PRO A 32 -5.18 -8.45 -14.52
N GLY A 33 -4.79 -7.34 -13.84
CA GLY A 33 -5.07 -5.97 -14.28
C GLY A 33 -6.52 -5.52 -14.02
N ASN A 34 -6.90 -4.39 -14.61
CA ASN A 34 -8.22 -3.78 -14.50
C ASN A 34 -8.58 -3.00 -15.78
N ALA A 35 -9.70 -2.27 -15.80
CA ALA A 35 -10.12 -1.51 -16.98
C ALA A 35 -9.11 -0.42 -17.39
N GLY A 36 -8.38 0.18 -16.44
CA GLY A 36 -7.36 1.20 -16.72
C GLY A 36 -6.08 0.59 -17.28
N THR A 37 -5.59 -0.51 -16.72
CA THR A 37 -4.41 -1.21 -17.25
C THR A 37 -4.65 -1.76 -18.65
N ALA A 38 -5.88 -2.16 -19.00
CA ALA A 38 -6.24 -2.64 -20.34
C ALA A 38 -6.00 -1.63 -21.46
N SER A 39 -5.83 -0.33 -21.14
CA SER A 39 -5.52 0.71 -22.14
C SER A 39 -4.00 0.87 -22.40
N ILE A 40 -3.14 0.36 -21.52
CA ILE A 40 -1.69 0.57 -21.53
C ILE A 40 -0.87 -0.71 -21.41
N ALA A 41 -1.51 -1.81 -21.06
CA ALA A 41 -0.91 -3.14 -20.88
C ALA A 41 -1.83 -4.22 -21.46
N GLU A 42 -1.27 -5.42 -21.66
CA GLU A 42 -2.05 -6.61 -21.93
C GLU A 42 -2.46 -7.28 -20.62
N ASN A 43 -3.75 -7.23 -20.29
CA ASN A 43 -4.28 -7.88 -19.11
C ASN A 43 -4.42 -9.39 -19.34
N ILE A 44 -3.90 -10.19 -18.43
CA ILE A 44 -3.93 -11.66 -18.51
C ILE A 44 -4.50 -12.21 -17.20
N GLU A 45 -5.66 -12.84 -17.27
CA GLU A 45 -6.18 -13.62 -16.13
C GLU A 45 -5.24 -14.79 -15.85
N PHE A 46 -4.78 -14.87 -14.61
CA PHE A 46 -3.83 -15.89 -14.19
C PHE A 46 -4.06 -16.29 -12.74
N ASP A 47 -4.00 -17.61 -12.46
CA ASP A 47 -3.97 -18.12 -11.10
C ASP A 47 -2.55 -18.02 -10.54
N LEU A 48 -2.31 -16.97 -9.76
CA LEU A 48 -1.01 -16.72 -9.14
C LEU A 48 -0.69 -17.66 -7.97
N SER A 49 -1.53 -18.62 -7.62
CA SER A 49 -1.18 -19.71 -6.72
C SER A 49 -0.37 -20.82 -7.43
N ASP A 50 -0.47 -20.89 -8.75
CA ASP A 50 0.29 -21.83 -9.60
C ASP A 50 1.54 -21.16 -10.18
N PHE A 51 2.59 -21.11 -9.35
CA PHE A 51 3.89 -20.52 -9.77
C PHE A 51 4.54 -21.25 -10.94
N GLU A 52 4.32 -22.56 -11.08
CA GLU A 52 4.91 -23.34 -12.18
C GLU A 52 4.34 -22.92 -13.53
N ASN A 53 3.02 -22.79 -13.64
CA ASN A 53 2.40 -22.33 -14.87
C ASN A 53 2.70 -20.84 -15.12
N PHE A 54 2.79 -20.02 -14.07
CA PHE A 54 3.18 -18.63 -14.22
C PHE A 54 4.61 -18.49 -14.77
N LYS A 55 5.57 -19.25 -14.24
CA LYS A 55 6.93 -19.34 -14.78
C LYS A 55 6.94 -19.72 -16.26
N LYS A 56 6.19 -20.76 -16.66
CA LYS A 56 6.11 -21.17 -18.07
C LYS A 56 5.58 -20.04 -18.96
N PHE A 57 4.60 -19.28 -18.48
CA PHE A 57 4.08 -18.11 -19.18
C PHE A 57 5.14 -17.03 -19.36
N ILE A 58 5.89 -16.68 -18.30
CA ILE A 58 6.98 -15.71 -18.32
C ILE A 58 8.02 -16.09 -19.37
N LEU A 59 8.53 -17.32 -19.33
CA LEU A 59 9.55 -17.81 -20.24
C LEU A 59 9.07 -17.84 -21.70
N LYS A 60 7.84 -18.33 -21.94
CA LYS A 60 7.23 -18.37 -23.29
C LYS A 60 7.10 -16.99 -23.91
N ASN A 61 6.75 -15.98 -23.10
CA ASN A 61 6.54 -14.60 -23.56
C ASN A 61 7.80 -13.75 -23.49
N GLN A 62 8.91 -14.28 -22.96
CA GLN A 62 10.18 -13.57 -22.77
C GLN A 62 9.98 -12.29 -21.96
N ILE A 63 9.36 -12.41 -20.79
CA ILE A 63 9.18 -11.28 -19.88
C ILE A 63 10.48 -11.08 -19.10
N ASP A 64 11.06 -9.88 -19.19
CA ASP A 64 12.39 -9.57 -18.66
C ASP A 64 12.37 -9.23 -17.16
N LEU A 65 11.26 -8.69 -16.67
CA LEU A 65 11.10 -8.26 -15.27
C LEU A 65 9.66 -8.48 -14.80
N ILE A 66 9.50 -9.01 -13.60
CA ILE A 66 8.22 -9.08 -12.88
C ILE A 66 8.24 -8.05 -11.75
N VAL A 67 7.19 -7.23 -11.66
CA VAL A 67 6.95 -6.28 -10.57
C VAL A 67 5.75 -6.76 -9.76
N VAL A 68 5.95 -7.03 -8.47
CA VAL A 68 4.88 -7.55 -7.61
C VAL A 68 4.21 -6.40 -6.87
N GLY A 69 2.94 -6.14 -7.19
CA GLY A 69 2.16 -5.07 -6.57
C GLY A 69 1.59 -5.44 -5.19
N PRO A 70 0.80 -6.55 -5.07
CA PRO A 70 0.16 -6.93 -3.81
C PRO A 70 1.06 -7.78 -2.90
N GLU A 71 0.74 -7.78 -1.62
CA GLU A 71 1.49 -8.48 -0.57
C GLU A 71 1.40 -10.01 -0.63
N LYS A 72 0.23 -10.55 -1.00
CA LYS A 72 -0.01 -11.99 -0.91
C LYS A 72 0.99 -12.83 -1.72
N PRO A 73 1.25 -12.58 -3.01
CA PRO A 73 2.26 -13.33 -3.77
C PRO A 73 3.67 -13.23 -3.16
N LEU A 74 4.03 -12.10 -2.55
CA LEU A 74 5.32 -11.91 -1.87
C LEU A 74 5.43 -12.82 -0.64
N VAL A 75 4.41 -12.81 0.21
CA VAL A 75 4.34 -13.66 1.41
C VAL A 75 4.29 -15.16 1.04
N ASP A 76 3.65 -15.50 -0.07
CA ASP A 76 3.60 -16.87 -0.58
C ASP A 76 4.96 -17.33 -1.15
N GLY A 77 5.87 -16.39 -1.52
CA GLY A 77 7.25 -16.67 -1.93
C GLY A 77 7.47 -16.73 -3.44
N ILE A 78 6.69 -15.96 -4.22
CA ILE A 78 6.83 -15.89 -5.67
C ILE A 78 8.23 -15.45 -6.10
N VAL A 79 8.87 -14.53 -5.35
CA VAL A 79 10.22 -14.04 -5.62
C VAL A 79 11.22 -15.19 -5.53
N ASP A 80 11.26 -15.87 -4.39
CA ASP A 80 12.14 -17.03 -4.14
C ASP A 80 11.94 -18.15 -5.16
N TYR A 81 10.70 -18.30 -5.64
CA TYR A 81 10.41 -19.31 -6.64
C TYR A 81 10.96 -18.94 -8.01
N LEU A 82 10.71 -17.72 -8.51
CA LEU A 82 11.06 -17.29 -9.84
C LEU A 82 12.56 -17.04 -10.01
N GLU A 83 13.25 -16.52 -8.98
CA GLU A 83 14.69 -16.27 -9.00
C GLU A 83 15.51 -17.55 -9.20
N LYS A 84 15.00 -18.74 -8.84
CA LYS A 84 15.64 -20.04 -9.14
C LYS A 84 15.79 -20.34 -10.64
N PHE A 85 15.06 -19.62 -11.48
CA PHE A 85 15.05 -19.76 -12.93
C PHE A 85 15.61 -18.52 -13.64
N ASP A 86 16.42 -17.72 -12.95
CA ASP A 86 17.03 -16.48 -13.44
C ASP A 86 16.03 -15.43 -13.95
N ILE A 87 14.79 -15.48 -13.45
CA ILE A 87 13.76 -14.48 -13.75
C ILE A 87 13.92 -13.32 -12.77
N LYS A 88 14.15 -12.12 -13.30
CA LYS A 88 14.22 -10.91 -12.46
C LYS A 88 12.85 -10.59 -11.87
N VAL A 89 12.80 -10.44 -10.54
CA VAL A 89 11.57 -10.08 -9.82
C VAL A 89 11.85 -8.90 -8.88
N PHE A 90 11.08 -7.84 -9.01
CA PHE A 90 11.11 -6.72 -8.08
C PHE A 90 10.11 -6.95 -6.95
N GLY A 91 10.61 -7.15 -5.77
CA GLY A 91 9.90 -7.38 -4.52
C GLY A 91 10.79 -8.15 -3.53
N PRO A 92 10.44 -8.13 -2.22
CA PRO A 92 11.17 -8.86 -1.20
C PRO A 92 10.91 -10.37 -1.28
N ASN A 93 11.89 -11.15 -0.82
CA ASN A 93 11.75 -12.59 -0.66
C ASN A 93 10.72 -12.96 0.43
N LYS A 94 10.39 -14.24 0.54
CA LYS A 94 9.36 -14.76 1.44
C LYS A 94 9.61 -14.40 2.91
N ILE A 95 10.87 -14.47 3.37
CA ILE A 95 11.21 -14.18 4.76
C ILE A 95 11.06 -12.69 5.05
N SER A 96 11.64 -11.83 4.20
CA SER A 96 11.53 -10.37 4.35
C SER A 96 10.08 -9.89 4.21
N SER A 97 9.26 -10.61 3.44
CA SER A 97 7.82 -10.33 3.29
C SER A 97 7.03 -10.58 4.58
N GLN A 98 7.59 -11.29 5.56
CA GLN A 98 6.96 -11.47 6.86
C GLN A 98 6.87 -10.17 7.67
N LEU A 99 7.58 -9.12 7.31
CA LEU A 99 7.37 -7.79 7.89
C LEU A 99 5.92 -7.29 7.71
N GLU A 100 5.24 -7.68 6.62
CA GLU A 100 3.80 -7.42 6.42
C GLU A 100 2.95 -8.66 6.74
N GLY A 101 3.46 -9.86 6.43
CA GLY A 101 2.75 -11.13 6.56
C GLY A 101 2.44 -11.53 8.00
N SER A 102 3.29 -11.14 8.97
CA SER A 102 3.12 -11.41 10.39
C SER A 102 3.47 -10.19 11.24
N LYS A 103 2.47 -9.66 11.92
CA LYS A 103 2.66 -8.54 12.86
C LYS A 103 3.57 -8.96 14.03
N ILE A 104 3.48 -10.21 14.45
CA ILE A 104 4.33 -10.78 15.50
C ILE A 104 5.78 -10.85 15.07
N PHE A 105 6.06 -11.23 13.82
CA PHE A 105 7.41 -11.21 13.26
C PHE A 105 8.02 -9.81 13.36
N THR A 106 7.28 -8.80 12.91
CA THR A 106 7.69 -7.40 12.99
C THR A 106 7.91 -6.95 14.43
N LYS A 107 7.01 -7.29 15.37
CA LYS A 107 7.17 -6.93 16.78
C LYS A 107 8.38 -7.58 17.44
N LYS A 108 8.70 -8.82 17.11
CA LYS A 108 9.91 -9.49 17.59
C LYS A 108 11.19 -8.80 17.08
N ILE A 109 11.20 -8.31 15.83
CA ILE A 109 12.28 -7.48 15.31
C ILE A 109 12.35 -6.16 16.07
N CYS A 110 11.22 -5.51 16.29
CA CYS A 110 11.18 -4.25 17.06
C CYS A 110 11.75 -4.41 18.47
N GLU A 111 11.37 -5.47 19.17
CA GLU A 111 11.86 -5.75 20.52
C GLU A 111 13.37 -6.03 20.53
N LYS A 112 13.85 -6.91 19.63
CA LYS A 112 15.25 -7.30 19.55
C LYS A 112 16.18 -6.15 19.20
N PHE A 113 15.74 -5.22 18.34
CA PHE A 113 16.55 -4.11 17.83
C PHE A 113 16.17 -2.74 18.42
N ASN A 114 15.36 -2.74 19.47
CA ASN A 114 14.90 -1.50 20.15
C ASN A 114 14.25 -0.48 19.21
N ILE A 115 13.48 -0.95 18.22
CA ILE A 115 12.75 -0.09 17.30
C ILE A 115 11.54 0.49 18.01
N PRO A 116 11.36 1.82 18.03
CA PRO A 116 10.22 2.45 18.67
C PRO A 116 8.89 1.96 18.07
N THR A 117 8.04 1.40 18.90
CA THR A 117 6.70 0.91 18.56
C THR A 117 5.83 0.94 19.82
N ALA A 118 4.51 0.83 19.67
CA ALA A 118 3.58 0.68 20.79
C ALA A 118 3.99 -0.48 21.69
N LYS A 119 3.87 -0.34 23.01
CA LYS A 119 4.01 -1.46 23.95
C LYS A 119 2.99 -2.53 23.60
N PHE A 120 3.38 -3.79 23.66
CA PHE A 120 2.54 -4.88 23.16
C PHE A 120 2.63 -6.15 24.01
N GLY A 121 1.62 -6.98 23.86
CA GLY A 121 1.60 -8.37 24.33
C GLY A 121 1.10 -9.29 23.22
N ILE A 122 1.68 -10.50 23.15
CA ILE A 122 1.33 -11.55 22.18
C ILE A 122 0.61 -12.66 22.93
N PHE A 123 -0.54 -13.11 22.44
CA PHE A 123 -1.40 -14.07 23.12
C PHE A 123 -1.82 -15.20 22.18
N GLU A 124 -1.64 -16.44 22.61
CA GLU A 124 -1.98 -17.66 21.86
C GLU A 124 -3.38 -18.19 22.20
N ASN A 125 -3.99 -17.64 23.25
CA ASN A 125 -5.32 -18.06 23.68
C ASN A 125 -6.14 -16.90 24.31
N LYS A 126 -7.47 -17.07 24.26
CA LYS A 126 -8.42 -16.08 24.78
C LYS A 126 -8.25 -15.79 26.27
N LYS A 127 -7.93 -16.82 27.07
CA LYS A 127 -7.88 -16.69 28.52
C LYS A 127 -6.76 -15.75 28.96
N GLU A 128 -5.58 -15.91 28.39
CA GLU A 128 -4.43 -15.04 28.69
C GLU A 128 -4.65 -13.63 28.15
N ALA A 129 -5.16 -13.48 26.93
CA ALA A 129 -5.51 -12.19 26.37
C ALA A 129 -6.52 -11.44 27.26
N LYS A 130 -7.61 -12.09 27.68
CA LYS A 130 -8.61 -11.50 28.57
C LYS A 130 -8.07 -11.17 29.97
N LYS A 131 -7.12 -11.97 30.49
CA LYS A 131 -6.44 -11.66 31.76
C LYS A 131 -5.58 -10.40 31.63
N PHE A 132 -4.89 -10.22 30.54
CA PHE A 132 -4.08 -9.03 30.27
C PHE A 132 -4.92 -7.74 30.23
N LEU A 133 -6.16 -7.79 29.73
CA LEU A 133 -7.06 -6.66 29.72
C LEU A 133 -7.36 -6.09 31.12
N GLN A 134 -7.29 -6.93 32.16
CA GLN A 134 -7.60 -6.48 33.55
C GLN A 134 -6.60 -5.47 34.08
N ILE A 135 -5.39 -5.45 33.52
CA ILE A 135 -4.30 -4.55 33.93
C ILE A 135 -3.99 -3.49 32.85
N SER A 136 -4.76 -3.48 31.76
CA SER A 136 -4.54 -2.57 30.63
C SER A 136 -5.24 -1.23 30.84
N ASN A 137 -4.60 -0.15 30.38
CA ASN A 137 -5.23 1.17 30.27
C ASN A 137 -5.88 1.32 28.90
N PHE A 138 -7.11 1.81 28.85
CA PHE A 138 -7.84 2.06 27.61
C PHE A 138 -7.64 3.49 27.11
N PRO A 139 -7.72 3.72 25.77
CA PRO A 139 -8.00 2.76 24.73
C PRO A 139 -6.81 1.84 24.44
N ILE A 140 -7.08 0.65 23.87
CA ILE A 140 -6.07 -0.30 23.37
C ILE A 140 -6.33 -0.69 21.93
N VAL A 141 -5.33 -1.27 21.27
CA VAL A 141 -5.45 -1.78 19.91
C VAL A 141 -5.27 -3.30 19.89
N ILE A 142 -6.23 -4.02 19.36
CA ILE A 142 -6.19 -5.48 19.23
C ILE A 142 -6.08 -5.83 17.74
N LYS A 143 -5.07 -6.64 17.37
CA LYS A 143 -4.77 -6.99 15.99
C LYS A 143 -4.69 -8.50 15.78
N ALA A 144 -5.31 -8.99 14.71
CA ALA A 144 -5.10 -10.37 14.25
C ALA A 144 -3.73 -10.49 13.58
N ASP A 145 -3.03 -11.60 13.84
CA ASP A 145 -1.71 -11.89 13.25
C ASP A 145 -1.86 -12.63 11.93
N ASN A 146 -2.38 -11.93 10.90
CA ASN A 146 -2.46 -12.42 9.52
C ASN A 146 -2.71 -11.26 8.56
N LEU A 147 -2.69 -11.55 7.24
CA LEU A 147 -3.09 -10.61 6.19
C LEU A 147 -4.60 -10.43 6.22
N ALA A 148 -5.08 -9.37 6.85
CA ALA A 148 -6.51 -9.05 6.99
C ALA A 148 -6.91 -7.76 6.26
N SER A 149 -6.05 -7.21 5.40
CA SER A 149 -6.30 -5.97 4.62
C SER A 149 -6.83 -4.82 5.50
N GLY A 150 -6.22 -4.62 6.67
CA GLY A 150 -6.60 -3.61 7.65
C GLY A 150 -7.88 -3.89 8.45
N LYS A 151 -8.64 -4.95 8.13
CA LYS A 151 -9.91 -5.28 8.81
C LYS A 151 -9.74 -5.97 10.15
N GLY A 152 -8.59 -6.58 10.40
CA GLY A 152 -8.27 -7.30 11.64
C GLY A 152 -7.69 -6.41 12.74
N VAL A 153 -7.97 -5.09 12.73
CA VAL A 153 -7.49 -4.11 13.71
C VAL A 153 -8.69 -3.48 14.41
N TYR A 154 -8.73 -3.57 15.73
CA TYR A 154 -9.76 -3.00 16.59
C TYR A 154 -9.14 -1.98 17.54
N ILE A 155 -9.69 -0.78 17.57
CA ILE A 155 -9.44 0.21 18.62
C ILE A 155 -10.57 0.04 19.62
N CYS A 156 -10.23 -0.38 20.84
CA CYS A 156 -11.19 -0.71 21.90
C CYS A 156 -11.09 0.32 23.02
N ASN A 157 -12.20 0.96 23.35
CA ASN A 157 -12.25 2.01 24.36
C ASN A 157 -12.53 1.47 25.78
N ASN A 158 -12.92 0.20 25.87
CA ASN A 158 -13.28 -0.43 27.14
C ASN A 158 -13.09 -1.97 27.08
N PHE A 159 -13.26 -2.59 28.25
CA PHE A 159 -13.10 -4.02 28.42
C PHE A 159 -14.10 -4.86 27.58
N GLU A 160 -15.34 -4.39 27.43
CA GLU A 160 -16.37 -5.13 26.69
C GLU A 160 -16.06 -5.19 25.20
N GLU A 161 -15.74 -4.03 24.58
CA GLU A 161 -15.31 -3.97 23.18
C GLU A 161 -14.10 -4.88 22.92
N SER A 162 -13.15 -4.91 23.86
CA SER A 162 -11.95 -5.73 23.75
C SER A 162 -12.25 -7.24 23.81
N ASN A 163 -13.16 -7.65 24.68
CA ASN A 163 -13.59 -9.05 24.75
C ASN A 163 -14.24 -9.50 23.43
N ILE A 164 -15.10 -8.65 22.86
CA ILE A 164 -15.73 -8.94 21.55
C ILE A 164 -14.65 -9.10 20.48
N ALA A 165 -13.69 -8.17 20.40
CA ALA A 165 -12.60 -8.23 19.44
C ALA A 165 -11.75 -9.51 19.55
N ILE A 166 -11.38 -9.90 20.79
CA ILE A 166 -10.64 -11.14 21.07
C ILE A 166 -11.45 -12.36 20.61
N ASP A 167 -12.73 -12.41 20.94
CA ASP A 167 -13.59 -13.53 20.58
C ASP A 167 -13.78 -13.63 19.06
N GLU A 168 -13.98 -12.54 18.35
CA GLU A 168 -14.11 -12.49 16.89
C GLU A 168 -12.82 -12.98 16.18
N ILE A 169 -11.64 -12.56 16.66
CA ILE A 169 -10.36 -12.96 16.07
C ILE A 169 -10.15 -14.47 16.26
N PHE A 170 -10.25 -14.98 17.48
CA PHE A 170 -10.03 -16.40 17.74
C PHE A 170 -11.14 -17.31 17.19
N ASN A 171 -12.32 -16.78 16.92
CA ASN A 171 -13.38 -17.50 16.21
C ASN A 171 -13.17 -17.54 14.69
N GLY A 172 -12.09 -16.93 14.19
CA GLY A 172 -11.71 -17.02 12.78
C GLY A 172 -12.39 -16.04 11.84
N LYS A 173 -12.92 -14.93 12.34
CA LYS A 173 -13.55 -13.88 11.50
C LYS A 173 -12.62 -13.38 10.37
N PHE A 174 -11.31 -13.41 10.59
CA PHE A 174 -10.28 -13.00 9.61
C PHE A 174 -9.42 -14.17 9.13
N GLY A 175 -9.96 -15.39 9.20
CA GLY A 175 -9.22 -16.62 8.98
C GLY A 175 -8.70 -17.21 10.29
N LYS A 176 -8.06 -18.40 10.21
CA LYS A 176 -7.52 -19.09 11.40
C LYS A 176 -6.40 -18.22 11.99
N ALA A 177 -6.65 -17.67 13.17
CA ALA A 177 -5.65 -16.94 13.94
C ALA A 177 -5.11 -17.86 15.06
N ASN A 178 -3.80 -18.13 15.04
CA ASN A 178 -3.14 -18.86 16.13
C ASN A 178 -2.75 -17.90 17.27
N ASN A 179 -2.61 -16.63 16.95
CA ASN A 179 -2.20 -15.57 17.87
C ASN A 179 -2.97 -14.30 17.65
N LEU A 180 -3.01 -13.44 18.66
CA LEU A 180 -3.38 -12.04 18.54
C LEU A 180 -2.37 -11.14 19.24
N LEU A 181 -2.35 -9.87 18.83
CA LEU A 181 -1.52 -8.82 19.39
C LEU A 181 -2.42 -7.80 20.10
N ILE A 182 -2.07 -7.44 21.33
CA ILE A 182 -2.67 -6.32 22.07
C ILE A 182 -1.61 -5.24 22.22
N GLU A 183 -1.92 -4.01 21.83
CA GLU A 183 -1.01 -2.86 21.88
C GLU A 183 -1.63 -1.70 22.67
N GLU A 184 -0.78 -0.89 23.29
CA GLU A 184 -1.22 0.42 23.76
C GLU A 184 -1.67 1.29 22.56
N PHE A 185 -2.64 2.16 22.80
CA PHE A 185 -3.05 3.14 21.79
C PHE A 185 -2.07 4.31 21.80
N LEU A 186 -1.47 4.59 20.63
CA LEU A 186 -0.60 5.75 20.46
C LEU A 186 -1.43 6.95 19.98
N GLU A 187 -1.38 8.04 20.74
CA GLU A 187 -2.05 9.29 20.39
C GLU A 187 -1.09 10.20 19.61
N GLY A 188 -1.33 10.35 18.30
CA GLY A 188 -0.48 11.11 17.40
C GLY A 188 -1.09 11.27 16.02
N GLU A 189 -0.25 11.57 15.04
CA GLU A 189 -0.65 11.60 13.63
C GLU A 189 0.04 10.51 12.82
N GLU A 190 -0.76 9.83 12.00
CA GLU A 190 -0.23 8.79 11.11
C GLU A 190 0.48 9.40 9.90
N MET A 191 1.60 8.80 9.51
CA MET A 191 2.37 9.14 8.33
C MET A 191 2.89 7.86 7.65
N SER A 192 2.89 7.87 6.33
CA SER A 192 3.50 6.83 5.49
C SER A 192 4.88 7.29 5.03
N TYR A 193 5.92 6.52 5.36
CA TYR A 193 7.30 6.76 4.91
C TYR A 193 7.76 5.61 4.03
N PHE A 194 8.25 5.93 2.84
CA PHE A 194 8.65 4.93 1.84
C PHE A 194 10.14 4.98 1.59
N ILE A 195 10.74 3.79 1.56
CA ILE A 195 12.08 3.60 1.00
C ILE A 195 12.02 2.57 -0.12
N ILE A 196 13.05 2.60 -0.98
CA ILE A 196 13.40 1.49 -1.85
C ILE A 196 14.77 0.96 -1.43
N SER A 197 14.93 -0.36 -1.45
CA SER A 197 16.18 -1.03 -1.11
C SER A 197 16.52 -2.12 -2.11
N ASP A 198 17.80 -2.26 -2.43
CA ASP A 198 18.33 -3.36 -3.23
C ASP A 198 19.00 -4.46 -2.38
N GLY A 199 18.85 -4.38 -1.05
CA GLY A 199 19.48 -5.28 -0.08
C GLY A 199 20.82 -4.77 0.49
N LYS A 200 21.41 -3.74 -0.12
CA LYS A 200 22.66 -3.09 0.32
C LYS A 200 22.46 -1.60 0.55
N THR A 201 21.86 -0.94 -0.42
CA THR A 201 21.59 0.50 -0.43
C THR A 201 20.11 0.76 -0.16
N ILE A 202 19.82 1.84 0.56
CA ILE A 202 18.46 2.37 0.74
C ILE A 202 18.39 3.78 0.16
N LYS A 203 17.24 4.09 -0.47
CA LYS A 203 16.93 5.47 -0.89
C LYS A 203 15.51 5.84 -0.46
N ASN A 204 15.33 7.09 -0.03
CA ASN A 204 14.01 7.64 0.23
C ASN A 204 13.17 7.59 -1.05
N PHE A 205 11.94 7.08 -0.94
CA PHE A 205 11.00 7.01 -2.06
C PHE A 205 9.75 7.87 -1.83
N GLY A 206 9.80 8.75 -0.86
CA GLY A 206 8.77 9.74 -0.58
C GLY A 206 7.95 9.47 0.67
N THR A 207 7.03 10.39 0.93
CA THR A 207 6.10 10.34 2.06
C THR A 207 4.70 10.65 1.63
N ALA A 208 3.71 10.13 2.36
CA ALA A 208 2.30 10.46 2.18
C ALA A 208 1.56 10.46 3.51
N GLN A 209 0.37 11.04 3.53
CA GLN A 209 -0.63 10.81 4.57
C GLN A 209 -1.94 10.39 3.91
N ASP A 210 -2.46 9.25 4.33
CA ASP A 210 -3.74 8.73 3.85
C ASP A 210 -4.90 9.10 4.80
N HIS A 211 -6.11 8.96 4.29
CA HIS A 211 -7.35 9.17 5.03
C HIS A 211 -8.06 7.83 5.15
N LYS A 212 -7.78 7.11 6.26
CA LYS A 212 -8.22 5.72 6.46
C LYS A 212 -9.71 5.57 6.77
N ARG A 213 -10.35 6.59 7.34
CA ARG A 213 -11.76 6.51 7.74
C ARG A 213 -12.69 6.78 6.57
N VAL A 214 -13.80 6.04 6.53
CA VAL A 214 -14.76 6.06 5.41
C VAL A 214 -15.57 7.36 5.31
N LEU A 215 -15.80 8.05 6.43
CA LEU A 215 -16.62 9.27 6.48
C LEU A 215 -15.75 10.52 6.68
N GLU A 216 -16.31 11.66 6.29
CA GLU A 216 -15.71 12.98 6.51
C GLU A 216 -15.40 13.23 7.99
N GLY A 217 -14.36 14.04 8.25
CA GLY A 217 -13.87 14.32 9.61
C GLY A 217 -13.23 13.11 10.29
N ASP A 218 -12.68 12.18 9.49
CA ASP A 218 -12.04 10.94 9.96
C ASP A 218 -12.94 10.11 10.88
N LYS A 219 -14.20 9.94 10.49
CA LYS A 219 -15.21 9.15 11.21
C LYS A 219 -15.54 7.82 10.50
N GLY A 220 -16.20 6.95 11.23
CA GLY A 220 -16.66 5.66 10.72
C GLY A 220 -15.56 4.58 10.72
N LYS A 221 -15.74 3.54 9.91
CA LYS A 221 -14.87 2.37 9.86
C LYS A 221 -13.57 2.66 9.12
N ASN A 222 -12.52 1.91 9.46
CA ASN A 222 -11.29 1.87 8.70
C ASN A 222 -11.51 1.28 7.31
N THR A 223 -10.76 1.78 6.33
CA THR A 223 -10.77 1.37 4.94
C THR A 223 -9.34 1.11 4.46
N GLY A 224 -9.17 0.77 3.19
CA GLY A 224 -7.86 0.74 2.54
C GLY A 224 -7.31 2.12 2.16
N GLY A 225 -7.98 3.22 2.53
CA GLY A 225 -7.67 4.60 2.17
C GLY A 225 -8.72 5.22 1.25
N MET A 226 -9.27 6.38 1.67
CA MET A 226 -10.25 7.18 0.93
C MET A 226 -9.60 8.28 0.10
N GLY A 227 -8.30 8.46 0.24
CA GLY A 227 -7.47 9.42 -0.44
C GLY A 227 -6.17 9.65 0.31
N ALA A 228 -5.21 10.28 -0.34
CA ALA A 228 -3.91 10.58 0.23
C ALA A 228 -3.33 11.87 -0.35
N TYR A 229 -2.36 12.44 0.33
CA TYR A 229 -1.56 13.54 -0.20
C TYR A 229 -0.07 13.31 0.04
N SER A 230 0.78 13.87 -0.80
CA SER A 230 2.24 13.77 -0.79
C SER A 230 2.88 15.10 -1.21
N PRO A 231 3.94 15.56 -0.53
CA PRO A 231 4.56 14.96 0.66
C PRO A 231 3.69 15.09 1.90
N SER A 232 4.01 14.30 2.94
CA SER A 232 3.44 14.48 4.26
C SER A 232 3.78 15.86 4.81
N ARG A 233 2.85 16.52 5.49
CA ARG A 233 3.09 17.79 6.17
C ARG A 233 3.98 17.67 7.42
N LEU A 234 4.13 16.45 7.94
CA LEU A 234 4.87 16.18 9.16
C LEU A 234 6.37 16.04 8.90
N ILE A 235 6.77 15.70 7.66
CA ILE A 235 8.17 15.41 7.37
C ILE A 235 9.05 16.65 7.50
N SER A 236 10.14 16.50 8.19
CA SER A 236 11.27 17.43 8.29
C SER A 236 12.56 16.62 8.21
N ASN A 237 13.68 17.28 7.95
CA ASN A 237 15.00 16.60 7.92
C ASN A 237 15.28 15.88 9.25
N GLU A 238 14.97 16.53 10.39
CA GLU A 238 15.15 15.93 11.73
C GLU A 238 14.29 14.67 11.91
N LEU A 239 13.01 14.72 11.51
CA LEU A 239 12.12 13.57 11.62
C LEU A 239 12.56 12.44 10.69
N GLU A 240 13.01 12.76 9.49
CA GLU A 240 13.54 11.79 8.53
C GLU A 240 14.77 11.06 9.08
N GLU A 241 15.73 11.79 9.66
CA GLU A 241 16.91 11.18 10.31
C GLU A 241 16.48 10.24 11.46
N LYS A 242 15.51 10.64 12.27
CA LYS A 242 14.96 9.77 13.34
C LYS A 242 14.32 8.51 12.78
N ILE A 243 13.55 8.62 11.69
CA ILE A 243 12.90 7.46 11.04
C ILE A 243 13.96 6.50 10.50
N ILE A 244 14.96 7.00 9.80
CA ILE A 244 16.03 6.18 9.25
C ILE A 244 16.81 5.49 10.37
N ASN A 245 17.34 6.26 11.32
CA ASN A 245 18.26 5.74 12.33
C ASN A 245 17.57 4.85 13.39
N LYS A 246 16.31 5.16 13.75
CA LYS A 246 15.61 4.44 14.83
C LYS A 246 14.71 3.32 14.32
N ILE A 247 14.28 3.36 13.06
CA ILE A 247 13.27 2.42 12.53
C ILE A 247 13.80 1.66 11.32
N ILE A 248 14.21 2.34 10.23
CA ILE A 248 14.54 1.67 8.97
C ILE A 248 15.83 0.86 9.08
N GLU A 249 16.93 1.49 9.46
CA GLU A 249 18.23 0.81 9.55
C GLU A 249 18.23 -0.35 10.57
N PRO A 250 17.68 -0.20 11.79
CA PRO A 250 17.57 -1.32 12.72
C PRO A 250 16.73 -2.48 12.18
N THR A 251 15.66 -2.20 11.42
CA THR A 251 14.84 -3.26 10.78
C THR A 251 15.64 -4.03 9.75
N LEU A 252 16.33 -3.32 8.85
CA LEU A 252 17.14 -3.97 7.80
C LEU A 252 18.31 -4.73 8.41
N LYS A 253 18.94 -4.20 9.46
CA LYS A 253 19.95 -4.92 10.25
C LYS A 253 19.36 -6.20 10.85
N GLY A 254 18.14 -6.12 11.39
CA GLY A 254 17.45 -7.28 11.96
C GLY A 254 17.19 -8.38 10.93
N LEU A 255 16.83 -8.03 9.70
CA LEU A 255 16.69 -8.98 8.61
C LEU A 255 18.04 -9.61 8.24
N ASN A 256 19.10 -8.82 8.15
CA ASN A 256 20.44 -9.32 7.83
C ASN A 256 20.95 -10.31 8.89
N GLU A 257 20.65 -10.12 10.18
CA GLU A 257 21.04 -11.06 11.23
C GLU A 257 20.35 -12.43 11.14
N ILE A 258 19.20 -12.50 10.45
CA ILE A 258 18.55 -13.78 10.13
C ILE A 258 18.84 -14.26 8.71
N ASN A 259 19.97 -13.80 8.13
CA ASN A 259 20.47 -14.16 6.80
C ASN A 259 19.49 -13.88 5.66
N THR A 260 18.74 -12.80 5.76
CA THR A 260 17.90 -12.32 4.66
C THR A 260 18.10 -10.82 4.45
N SER A 261 18.06 -10.37 3.20
CA SER A 261 18.11 -8.95 2.85
C SER A 261 16.76 -8.50 2.32
N PHE A 262 16.46 -7.21 2.41
CA PHE A 262 15.24 -6.63 1.88
C PHE A 262 15.49 -5.98 0.52
N LYS A 263 14.84 -6.49 -0.54
CA LYS A 263 14.83 -5.87 -1.88
C LYS A 263 13.40 -5.44 -2.22
N GLY A 264 13.23 -4.21 -2.70
CA GLY A 264 11.92 -3.70 -3.08
C GLY A 264 11.51 -2.44 -2.33
N PHE A 265 10.22 -2.11 -2.38
CA PHE A 265 9.64 -1.02 -1.60
C PHE A 265 9.33 -1.47 -0.18
N LEU A 266 9.76 -0.70 0.80
CA LEU A 266 9.35 -0.82 2.20
C LEU A 266 8.57 0.42 2.60
N TYR A 267 7.33 0.22 2.99
CA TYR A 267 6.44 1.23 3.54
C TYR A 267 6.38 1.06 5.06
N ALA A 268 6.92 2.02 5.80
CA ALA A 268 6.75 2.14 7.24
C ALA A 268 5.51 3.00 7.54
N GLY A 269 4.49 2.38 8.11
CA GLY A 269 3.35 3.07 8.71
C GLY A 269 3.74 3.57 10.11
N LEU A 270 3.77 4.89 10.29
CA LEU A 270 4.30 5.54 11.47
C LEU A 270 3.23 6.31 12.21
N MET A 271 3.24 6.27 13.54
CA MET A 271 2.59 7.24 14.40
C MET A 271 3.63 8.26 14.86
N ILE A 272 3.39 9.54 14.60
CA ILE A 272 4.26 10.63 15.04
C ILE A 272 3.67 11.22 16.31
N VAL A 273 4.40 11.07 17.41
CA VAL A 273 4.01 11.56 18.74
C VAL A 273 5.08 12.53 19.21
N ASN A 274 4.74 13.81 19.37
CA ASN A 274 5.70 14.86 19.81
C ASN A 274 7.02 14.86 18.99
N ASN A 275 6.93 14.77 17.66
CA ASN A 275 8.07 14.70 16.74
C ASN A 275 8.98 13.47 16.92
N GLU A 276 8.46 12.39 17.55
CA GLU A 276 9.11 11.08 17.65
C GLU A 276 8.33 10.04 16.83
N PRO A 277 9.00 9.25 15.96
CA PRO A 277 8.35 8.24 15.16
C PRO A 277 8.21 6.92 15.91
N TYR A 278 7.01 6.32 15.86
CA TYR A 278 6.72 4.99 16.34
C TYR A 278 6.20 4.12 15.21
N LEU A 279 6.78 2.94 15.02
CA LEU A 279 6.32 2.01 14.01
C LEU A 279 4.97 1.40 14.38
N ILE A 280 3.97 1.56 13.51
CA ILE A 280 2.65 0.92 13.62
C ILE A 280 2.67 -0.44 12.91
N GLU A 281 3.15 -0.47 11.66
CA GLU A 281 3.22 -1.64 10.80
C GLU A 281 4.16 -1.40 9.63
N TYR A 282 4.61 -2.48 9.00
CA TYR A 282 5.24 -2.44 7.67
C TYR A 282 4.29 -2.93 6.60
N ASN A 283 4.45 -2.38 5.40
CA ASN A 283 4.00 -2.99 4.15
C ASN A 283 5.22 -3.18 3.25
N VAL A 284 5.35 -4.36 2.65
CA VAL A 284 6.55 -4.75 1.87
C VAL A 284 6.41 -4.43 0.39
N ARG A 285 5.62 -3.40 0.11
CA ARG A 285 5.25 -2.91 -1.22
C ARG A 285 4.77 -1.46 -1.09
N MET A 286 4.50 -0.80 -2.22
CA MET A 286 3.85 0.53 -2.19
C MET A 286 2.44 0.44 -1.61
N GLY A 287 2.01 1.51 -0.93
CA GLY A 287 0.63 1.67 -0.47
C GLY A 287 -0.37 1.89 -1.61
N ASP A 288 -1.64 1.77 -1.31
CA ASP A 288 -2.76 2.10 -2.19
C ASP A 288 -3.81 2.87 -1.35
N PRO A 289 -3.94 4.21 -1.46
CA PRO A 289 -3.65 5.04 -2.64
C PRO A 289 -2.32 5.83 -2.64
N GLU A 290 -1.36 5.55 -1.77
CA GLU A 290 -0.12 6.32 -1.68
C GLU A 290 0.74 6.20 -2.94
N CYS A 291 0.79 5.04 -3.57
CA CYS A 291 1.50 4.81 -4.83
C CYS A 291 0.98 5.74 -5.93
N GLN A 292 -0.35 5.83 -6.08
CA GLN A 292 -1.02 6.72 -7.04
C GLN A 292 -0.72 8.20 -6.76
N THR A 293 -0.43 8.52 -5.50
CA THR A 293 -0.14 9.89 -5.06
C THR A 293 1.34 10.25 -5.26
N ILE A 294 2.26 9.29 -5.11
CA ILE A 294 3.71 9.50 -5.14
C ILE A 294 4.26 9.41 -6.56
N LEU A 295 3.95 8.32 -7.30
CA LEU A 295 4.55 8.05 -8.61
C LEU A 295 4.33 9.14 -9.66
N PRO A 296 3.21 9.88 -9.72
CA PRO A 296 3.06 10.98 -10.68
C PRO A 296 4.12 12.07 -10.57
N LYS A 297 4.77 12.21 -9.42
CA LYS A 297 5.85 13.18 -9.18
C LYS A 297 7.24 12.66 -9.54
N LEU A 298 7.39 11.38 -9.85
CA LEU A 298 8.69 10.79 -10.18
C LEU A 298 9.17 11.27 -11.54
N LYS A 299 10.39 11.85 -11.60
CA LYS A 299 11.06 12.28 -12.83
C LYS A 299 11.96 11.19 -13.41
N THR A 300 12.69 10.49 -12.52
CA THR A 300 13.57 9.38 -12.92
C THR A 300 12.71 8.26 -13.51
N ASP A 301 13.17 7.65 -14.59
CA ASP A 301 12.48 6.54 -15.21
C ASP A 301 12.34 5.37 -14.21
N LEU A 302 11.10 4.97 -13.93
CA LEU A 302 10.81 3.94 -12.93
C LEU A 302 11.51 2.62 -13.27
N ILE A 303 11.59 2.23 -14.56
CA ILE A 303 12.22 0.97 -14.95
C ILE A 303 13.71 0.94 -14.60
N ASP A 304 14.42 2.07 -14.68
CA ASP A 304 15.84 2.15 -14.31
C ASP A 304 16.05 1.90 -12.82
N ILE A 305 15.16 2.46 -12.00
CA ILE A 305 15.17 2.26 -10.55
C ILE A 305 14.93 0.78 -10.23
N LEU A 306 13.92 0.16 -10.85
CA LEU A 306 13.55 -1.23 -10.58
C LEU A 306 14.65 -2.21 -11.02
N ILE A 307 15.25 -1.99 -12.20
CA ILE A 307 16.36 -2.81 -12.68
C ILE A 307 17.58 -2.66 -11.76
N ALA A 308 17.96 -1.43 -11.43
CA ALA A 308 19.08 -1.18 -10.54
C ALA A 308 18.89 -1.83 -9.16
N CYS A 309 17.66 -1.81 -8.65
CA CYS A 309 17.31 -2.50 -7.42
C CYS A 309 17.50 -4.03 -7.54
N CYS A 310 17.02 -4.65 -8.63
CA CYS A 310 17.20 -6.09 -8.86
C CYS A 310 18.66 -6.47 -9.06
N GLU A 311 19.50 -5.59 -9.60
CA GLU A 311 20.91 -5.80 -9.89
C GLU A 311 21.86 -5.36 -8.75
N GLU A 312 21.34 -4.91 -7.62
CA GLU A 312 22.12 -4.40 -6.47
C GLU A 312 23.01 -3.20 -6.83
N LYS A 313 22.49 -2.32 -7.71
CA LYS A 313 23.12 -1.11 -8.23
C LYS A 313 22.34 0.16 -7.92
N LEU A 314 21.49 0.12 -6.90
CA LEU A 314 20.63 1.26 -6.56
C LEU A 314 21.44 2.50 -6.16
N ASP A 315 22.67 2.31 -5.71
CA ASP A 315 23.57 3.42 -5.38
C ASP A 315 23.90 4.28 -6.60
N ASP A 316 23.99 3.67 -7.79
CA ASP A 316 24.30 4.35 -9.06
C ASP A 316 23.13 5.23 -9.56
N ILE A 317 21.92 5.09 -8.99
CA ILE A 317 20.73 5.81 -9.46
C ILE A 317 20.48 7.06 -8.61
N ASN A 318 20.45 8.23 -9.26
CA ASN A 318 19.98 9.47 -8.64
C ASN A 318 18.46 9.62 -8.87
N ILE A 319 17.67 9.34 -7.84
CA ILE A 319 16.19 9.45 -7.93
C ILE A 319 15.79 10.92 -7.84
N GLN A 320 15.19 11.44 -8.90
CA GLN A 320 14.74 12.82 -9.01
C GLN A 320 13.21 12.89 -8.97
N TRP A 321 12.70 13.92 -8.30
CA TRP A 321 11.28 14.21 -8.14
C TRP A 321 10.90 15.58 -8.68
N LEU A 322 9.65 15.73 -9.10
CA LEU A 322 9.04 17.04 -9.31
C LEU A 322 8.81 17.71 -7.95
N ASP A 323 9.21 18.96 -7.82
CA ASP A 323 8.87 19.77 -6.63
C ASP A 323 7.41 20.24 -6.73
N LYS A 324 6.50 19.30 -6.54
CA LYS A 324 5.04 19.48 -6.63
C LYS A 324 4.33 18.80 -5.47
N LYS A 325 3.14 19.30 -5.17
CA LYS A 325 2.18 18.68 -4.25
C LYS A 325 1.28 17.73 -5.04
N SER A 326 0.96 16.60 -4.46
CA SER A 326 0.07 15.61 -5.08
C SER A 326 -1.08 15.26 -4.14
N LEU A 327 -2.29 15.24 -4.66
CA LEU A 327 -3.50 14.83 -3.95
C LEU A 327 -4.19 13.71 -4.72
N CYS A 328 -4.69 12.73 -4.00
CA CYS A 328 -5.51 11.65 -4.54
C CYS A 328 -6.85 11.59 -3.79
N VAL A 329 -7.95 11.54 -4.51
CA VAL A 329 -9.30 11.26 -3.99
C VAL A 329 -9.78 9.93 -4.54
N VAL A 330 -10.18 9.02 -3.65
CA VAL A 330 -10.65 7.68 -4.01
C VAL A 330 -12.17 7.66 -4.07
N LEU A 331 -12.72 7.29 -5.23
CA LEU A 331 -14.13 7.02 -5.39
C LEU A 331 -14.41 5.55 -5.08
N CYS A 332 -15.39 5.31 -4.22
CA CYS A 332 -15.76 3.99 -3.72
C CYS A 332 -17.20 3.65 -4.12
N SER A 333 -17.49 2.35 -4.25
CA SER A 333 -18.88 1.86 -4.40
C SER A 333 -19.66 2.08 -3.13
N LYS A 334 -20.94 2.52 -3.24
CA LYS A 334 -21.85 2.69 -2.10
C LYS A 334 -21.94 1.42 -1.26
N GLY A 335 -21.76 1.59 0.04
CA GLY A 335 -21.74 0.49 1.03
C GLY A 335 -20.32 0.09 1.47
N TYR A 336 -19.27 0.50 0.74
CA TYR A 336 -17.88 0.24 1.16
C TYR A 336 -17.58 0.91 2.52
N PRO A 337 -16.82 0.29 3.45
CA PRO A 337 -16.02 -0.95 3.34
C PRO A 337 -16.77 -2.26 3.62
N ASP A 338 -18.07 -2.19 3.87
CA ASP A 338 -18.90 -3.37 4.10
C ASP A 338 -19.39 -3.98 2.78
N LYS A 339 -20.64 -4.52 2.78
CA LYS A 339 -21.26 -5.01 1.55
C LYS A 339 -21.59 -3.82 0.64
N PHE A 340 -20.99 -3.79 -0.53
CA PHE A 340 -21.09 -2.69 -1.49
C PHE A 340 -21.73 -3.11 -2.81
N LEU A 341 -22.19 -2.12 -3.56
CA LEU A 341 -22.76 -2.30 -4.90
C LEU A 341 -21.66 -2.76 -5.88
N LYS A 342 -22.04 -3.68 -6.77
CA LYS A 342 -21.16 -4.22 -7.82
C LYS A 342 -21.86 -4.17 -9.19
N ASN A 343 -21.05 -4.22 -10.25
CA ASN A 343 -21.49 -4.25 -11.64
C ASN A 343 -22.34 -3.01 -12.03
N ILE A 344 -22.02 -1.85 -11.45
CA ILE A 344 -22.63 -0.58 -11.81
C ILE A 344 -21.77 0.07 -12.89
N GLU A 345 -22.38 0.43 -14.02
CA GLU A 345 -21.74 1.11 -15.12
C GLU A 345 -21.23 2.49 -14.71
N ILE A 346 -20.03 2.83 -15.14
CA ILE A 346 -19.39 4.14 -14.96
C ILE A 346 -19.39 4.86 -16.31
N ARG A 347 -20.18 5.92 -16.42
CA ARG A 347 -20.34 6.68 -17.67
C ARG A 347 -19.50 7.95 -17.67
N ASN A 348 -19.33 8.51 -18.86
CA ASN A 348 -18.62 9.78 -19.08
C ASN A 348 -17.13 9.77 -18.72
N LEU A 349 -16.49 8.61 -18.63
CA LEU A 349 -15.04 8.52 -18.40
C LEU A 349 -14.22 9.27 -19.45
N ASN A 350 -14.73 9.37 -20.68
CA ASN A 350 -14.11 10.13 -21.76
C ASN A 350 -14.20 11.67 -21.61
N GLN A 351 -14.98 12.16 -20.65
CA GLN A 351 -15.08 13.59 -20.34
C GLN A 351 -14.06 14.02 -19.27
N ILE A 352 -13.37 13.06 -18.63
CA ILE A 352 -12.34 13.33 -17.64
C ILE A 352 -11.12 13.95 -18.34
N LYS A 353 -10.65 15.07 -17.82
CA LYS A 353 -9.47 15.76 -18.34
C LYS A 353 -8.21 15.12 -17.77
N ILE A 354 -7.58 14.29 -18.58
CA ILE A 354 -6.26 13.70 -18.28
C ILE A 354 -5.18 14.56 -18.92
N SER A 355 -4.09 14.78 -18.20
CA SER A 355 -2.93 15.57 -18.61
C SER A 355 -1.67 15.10 -17.89
N ASP A 356 -0.56 15.80 -18.07
CA ASP A 356 0.69 15.52 -17.32
C ASP A 356 0.57 15.85 -15.83
N THR A 357 -0.50 16.53 -15.42
CA THR A 357 -0.77 16.91 -14.02
C THR A 357 -2.05 16.31 -13.45
N ASN A 358 -2.92 15.75 -14.27
CA ASN A 358 -4.20 15.16 -13.87
C ASN A 358 -4.31 13.72 -14.35
N PHE A 359 -4.49 12.81 -13.43
CA PHE A 359 -4.48 11.36 -13.67
C PHE A 359 -5.78 10.72 -13.16
N LEU A 360 -6.19 9.68 -13.86
CA LEU A 360 -7.24 8.77 -13.43
C LEU A 360 -6.67 7.35 -13.39
N PHE A 361 -6.58 6.78 -12.19
CA PHE A 361 -6.19 5.38 -12.02
C PHE A 361 -7.40 4.53 -11.63
N HIS A 362 -7.57 3.44 -12.35
CA HIS A 362 -8.61 2.46 -12.09
C HIS A 362 -8.15 1.48 -11.00
N ALA A 363 -9.07 1.09 -10.12
CA ALA A 363 -8.90 0.01 -9.17
C ALA A 363 -9.94 -1.09 -9.45
N GLY A 364 -10.97 -1.23 -8.63
CA GLY A 364 -11.99 -2.25 -8.80
C GLY A 364 -12.92 -2.00 -9.99
N THR A 365 -12.38 -2.07 -11.20
CA THR A 365 -13.11 -1.87 -12.45
C THR A 365 -12.84 -2.99 -13.44
N VAL A 366 -13.82 -3.27 -14.29
CA VAL A 366 -13.72 -4.19 -15.42
C VAL A 366 -14.28 -3.53 -16.68
N LYS A 367 -13.67 -3.82 -17.83
CA LYS A 367 -14.18 -3.41 -19.15
C LYS A 367 -14.97 -4.55 -19.77
N LYS A 368 -16.23 -4.28 -20.16
CA LYS A 368 -17.11 -5.22 -20.88
C LYS A 368 -17.76 -4.47 -22.02
N ASN A 369 -17.66 -4.99 -23.25
CA ASN A 369 -18.27 -4.40 -24.45
C ASN A 369 -18.00 -2.90 -24.61
N ASN A 370 -16.76 -2.48 -24.37
CA ASN A 370 -16.30 -1.07 -24.36
C ASN A 370 -16.85 -0.20 -23.24
N GLU A 371 -17.68 -0.71 -22.35
CA GLU A 371 -18.16 -0.02 -21.15
C GLU A 371 -17.37 -0.44 -19.92
N VAL A 372 -17.27 0.45 -18.94
CA VAL A 372 -16.53 0.23 -17.70
C VAL A 372 -17.52 0.07 -16.54
N TYR A 373 -17.31 -0.99 -15.75
CA TYR A 373 -18.15 -1.32 -14.60
C TYR A 373 -17.35 -1.33 -13.30
N ALA A 374 -17.94 -0.80 -12.24
CA ALA A 374 -17.43 -0.90 -10.88
C ALA A 374 -17.68 -2.30 -10.32
N VAL A 375 -16.62 -3.01 -9.93
CA VAL A 375 -16.69 -4.37 -9.38
C VAL A 375 -16.06 -4.49 -7.99
N GLY A 376 -15.27 -3.49 -7.58
CA GLY A 376 -14.59 -3.43 -6.29
C GLY A 376 -15.20 -2.43 -5.32
N GLY A 377 -14.67 -2.39 -4.10
CA GLY A 377 -15.03 -1.40 -3.09
C GLY A 377 -14.44 -0.02 -3.40
N ARG A 378 -13.11 0.08 -3.57
CA ARG A 378 -12.42 1.25 -4.15
C ARG A 378 -12.39 1.05 -5.66
N VAL A 379 -12.73 2.08 -6.42
CA VAL A 379 -13.05 1.93 -7.85
C VAL A 379 -12.21 2.81 -8.73
N LEU A 380 -12.15 4.12 -8.45
CA LEU A 380 -11.38 5.09 -9.21
C LEU A 380 -10.55 5.97 -8.28
N ASN A 381 -9.38 6.37 -8.74
CA ASN A 381 -8.49 7.28 -8.03
C ASN A 381 -8.23 8.49 -8.92
N PHE A 382 -8.75 9.64 -8.52
CA PHE A 382 -8.48 10.91 -9.17
C PHE A 382 -7.27 11.55 -8.51
N VAL A 383 -6.25 11.84 -9.30
CA VAL A 383 -4.98 12.39 -8.79
C VAL A 383 -4.65 13.67 -9.56
N SER A 384 -4.21 14.68 -8.84
CA SER A 384 -3.67 15.90 -9.43
C SER A 384 -2.39 16.32 -8.75
N ILE A 385 -1.43 16.84 -9.52
CA ILE A 385 -0.18 17.43 -9.03
C ILE A 385 -0.14 18.92 -9.41
N SER A 386 0.23 19.76 -8.44
CA SER A 386 0.33 21.22 -8.63
C SER A 386 1.31 21.83 -7.63
N ASP A 387 1.45 23.15 -7.62
CA ASP A 387 2.32 23.85 -6.66
C ASP A 387 1.73 23.87 -5.23
N ASN A 388 0.42 23.71 -5.11
CA ASN A 388 -0.26 23.67 -3.83
C ASN A 388 -1.42 22.66 -3.82
N PHE A 389 -1.82 22.18 -2.64
CA PHE A 389 -2.87 21.16 -2.52
C PHE A 389 -4.28 21.66 -2.86
N ALA A 390 -4.54 22.97 -2.74
CA ALA A 390 -5.86 23.53 -3.03
C ALA A 390 -6.16 23.47 -4.54
N ASP A 391 -5.20 23.79 -5.38
CA ASP A 391 -5.33 23.67 -6.83
C ASP A 391 -5.50 22.21 -7.27
N SER A 392 -4.69 21.30 -6.70
CA SER A 392 -4.86 19.85 -6.93
C SER A 392 -6.27 19.38 -6.59
N LYS A 393 -6.80 19.82 -5.44
CA LYS A 393 -8.16 19.44 -5.00
C LYS A 393 -9.22 19.97 -5.95
N LYS A 394 -9.11 21.23 -6.39
CA LYS A 394 -10.04 21.85 -7.33
C LYS A 394 -10.10 21.06 -8.64
N GLU A 395 -8.96 20.78 -9.26
CA GLU A 395 -8.87 19.99 -10.50
C GLU A 395 -9.50 18.59 -10.36
N ILE A 396 -9.28 17.94 -9.21
CA ILE A 396 -9.87 16.63 -8.92
C ILE A 396 -11.39 16.73 -8.83
N LEU A 397 -11.93 17.70 -8.07
CA LEU A 397 -13.37 17.85 -7.90
C LEU A 397 -14.06 18.22 -9.22
N ASP A 398 -13.47 19.12 -10.01
CA ASP A 398 -13.97 19.50 -11.33
C ASP A 398 -14.01 18.29 -12.29
N ASN A 399 -13.08 17.34 -12.17
CA ASN A 399 -13.09 16.10 -12.92
C ASN A 399 -14.13 15.08 -12.40
N ILE A 400 -14.29 14.96 -11.08
CA ILE A 400 -15.29 14.07 -10.48
C ILE A 400 -16.70 14.48 -10.90
N GLU A 401 -16.99 15.79 -10.97
CA GLU A 401 -18.30 16.32 -11.39
C GLU A 401 -18.68 15.96 -12.84
N ARG A 402 -17.70 15.69 -13.71
CA ARG A 402 -17.94 15.23 -15.09
C ARG A 402 -18.37 13.78 -15.17
N LEU A 403 -18.07 12.99 -14.12
CA LEU A 403 -18.38 11.58 -14.08
C LEU A 403 -19.85 11.35 -13.84
N ASN A 404 -20.47 10.43 -14.57
CA ASN A 404 -21.82 9.96 -14.30
C ASN A 404 -21.78 8.55 -13.74
N TRP A 405 -21.74 8.45 -12.41
CA TRP A 405 -21.75 7.19 -11.67
C TRP A 405 -22.54 7.29 -10.36
N SER A 406 -23.83 6.94 -10.44
CA SER A 406 -24.76 7.00 -9.31
C SER A 406 -24.47 5.99 -8.19
N GLY A 407 -23.71 4.95 -8.50
CA GLY A 407 -23.29 3.88 -7.54
C GLY A 407 -22.10 4.24 -6.67
N GLY A 408 -21.52 5.45 -6.81
CA GLY A 408 -20.29 5.85 -6.15
C GLY A 408 -20.49 6.87 -5.02
N PHE A 409 -19.45 7.00 -4.19
CA PHE A 409 -19.28 8.08 -3.23
C PHE A 409 -17.78 8.33 -3.01
N TYR A 410 -17.46 9.49 -2.45
CA TYR A 410 -16.11 9.87 -2.05
C TYR A 410 -16.17 10.85 -0.88
N ARG A 411 -15.03 11.08 -0.22
CA ARG A 411 -14.91 12.11 0.82
C ARG A 411 -14.50 13.45 0.20
N LYS A 412 -15.28 14.49 0.44
CA LYS A 412 -15.00 15.85 -0.04
C LYS A 412 -13.89 16.55 0.77
N ASP A 413 -13.63 16.08 1.98
CA ASP A 413 -12.66 16.69 2.91
C ASP A 413 -11.23 16.16 2.73
N ILE A 414 -10.94 15.26 1.77
CA ILE A 414 -9.58 14.79 1.53
C ILE A 414 -8.62 15.97 1.37
N GLY A 415 -7.50 15.93 2.10
CA GLY A 415 -6.51 17.01 2.14
C GLY A 415 -6.84 18.13 3.14
N TYR A 416 -7.88 18.02 3.97
CA TYR A 416 -8.27 19.08 4.94
C TYR A 416 -7.15 19.47 5.89
N LYS A 417 -6.19 18.59 6.16
CA LYS A 417 -5.03 18.86 7.02
C LYS A 417 -4.00 19.81 6.40
N VAL A 418 -4.00 19.96 5.07
CA VAL A 418 -3.03 20.72 4.27
C VAL A 418 -3.65 21.81 3.41
N ILE A 419 -4.97 21.90 3.36
CA ILE A 419 -5.74 22.90 2.64
C ILE A 419 -6.46 23.76 3.69
N LYS A 420 -6.09 25.01 3.78
CA LYS A 420 -6.76 26.00 4.66
C LYS A 420 -7.98 26.60 3.97
#